data_5c3eb8ff046d6c85977c794c476593ac
#
_entry.id   5c3eb8ff046d6c85977c794c476593ac
#
_cell.length_a   1.000
_cell.length_b   1.000
_cell.length_c   1.000
_cell.angle_alpha   90.00
_cell.angle_beta   90.00
_cell.angle_gamma   90.00
#
_symmetry.space_group_name_H-M   'P 1'
#
loop_
_entity.id
_entity.type
_entity.pdbx_description
1 polymer ?
#
loop_
_entity_poly.entity_id
_entity_poly.type
_entity_poly.pdbx_seq_one_letter_code
_entity_poly.pdbx_strand_id
1 'polypeptide(L)'
;YGDVPITTVANPEGNIGFFSPRANVFNVGFAKKFSSSIYGGVNFKVVSENIFNLRASGIALDAGIRYVSGDQQQLKFGIALKNVGPVMKFKGDGLAQQVEYVSNGFIATLENRSASFELPSLLAIGGSYDFILSDESRLSLSASFQANSFSKDQYKLGLDYGMATEKLAFNIRGGFVYEEGLLDQENRSNALVGPTAGFSVDALVGKNQSALGVEYCSRFAGVFGIIHTLGVTISLN
;
A
#
# COMPACT_ATOMS: atom_id res chain seq x y z
N TYR A 1 -4.87 8.71 11.50
CA TYR A 1 -4.59 8.31 12.86
C TYR A 1 -5.57 9.02 13.80
N GLY A 2 -5.91 8.40 14.95
CA GLY A 2 -6.78 9.00 15.96
C GLY A 2 -6.10 10.14 16.74
N ASP A 3 -6.90 10.80 17.59
CA ASP A 3 -6.41 11.84 18.47
C ASP A 3 -5.59 11.23 19.62
N VAL A 4 -4.43 11.80 19.87
CA VAL A 4 -3.51 11.40 20.95
C VAL A 4 -3.49 12.49 22.01
N PRO A 5 -3.76 12.19 23.30
CA PRO A 5 -3.70 13.20 24.35
C PRO A 5 -2.28 13.71 24.55
N ILE A 6 -2.14 15.01 24.74
CA ILE A 6 -0.86 15.62 25.08
C ILE A 6 -0.63 15.39 26.57
N THR A 7 0.51 14.79 26.92
CA THR A 7 0.96 14.60 28.30
C THR A 7 2.32 15.27 28.51
N THR A 8 2.56 15.76 29.72
CA THR A 8 3.83 16.34 30.12
C THR A 8 4.27 15.76 31.48
N VAL A 9 5.51 15.97 31.86
CA VAL A 9 6.00 15.56 33.19
C VAL A 9 5.17 16.20 34.32
N ALA A 10 4.70 17.42 34.13
CA ALA A 10 3.84 18.13 35.11
C ALA A 10 2.37 17.68 35.06
N ASN A 11 1.90 17.16 33.91
CA ASN A 11 0.53 16.68 33.69
C ASN A 11 0.52 15.31 33.01
N PRO A 12 0.91 14.22 33.71
CA PRO A 12 0.98 12.88 33.14
C PRO A 12 -0.41 12.31 32.76
N GLU A 13 -1.47 12.79 33.43
CA GLU A 13 -2.86 12.42 33.15
C GLU A 13 -3.41 13.03 31.84
N GLY A 14 -2.67 13.95 31.20
CA GLY A 14 -3.15 14.66 30.02
C GLY A 14 -4.04 15.87 30.36
N ASN A 15 -5.19 16.00 29.69
CA ASN A 15 -6.17 17.11 29.81
C ASN A 15 -5.65 18.49 29.40
N ILE A 16 -4.55 18.57 28.67
CA ILE A 16 -3.97 19.82 28.15
C ILE A 16 -4.17 19.97 26.64
N GLY A 17 -4.75 18.98 25.99
CA GLY A 17 -5.08 19.00 24.56
C GLY A 17 -4.84 17.66 23.89
N PHE A 18 -5.13 17.64 22.58
CA PHE A 18 -4.92 16.47 21.72
C PHE A 18 -4.18 16.90 20.46
N PHE A 19 -3.47 15.96 19.85
CA PHE A 19 -2.92 16.10 18.51
C PHE A 19 -3.25 14.88 17.69
N SER A 20 -3.38 15.06 16.37
CA SER A 20 -3.63 13.95 15.45
C SER A 20 -2.43 13.80 14.51
N PRO A 21 -1.69 12.68 14.56
CA PRO A 21 -0.66 12.38 13.56
C PRO A 21 -1.29 12.30 12.17
N ARG A 22 -0.64 12.89 11.17
CA ARG A 22 -1.12 12.91 9.77
C ARG A 22 -0.01 12.48 8.83
N ALA A 23 -0.34 11.59 7.91
CA ALA A 23 0.51 11.23 6.78
C ALA A 23 -0.20 11.59 5.48
N ASN A 24 0.50 12.27 4.59
CA ASN A 24 0.00 12.64 3.27
C ASN A 24 0.98 12.17 2.21
N VAL A 25 0.46 11.60 1.14
CA VAL A 25 1.24 11.19 -0.02
C VAL A 25 0.58 11.77 -1.28
N PHE A 26 1.35 12.57 -1.99
CA PHE A 26 0.97 13.07 -3.31
C PHE A 26 1.73 12.29 -4.38
N ASN A 27 1.01 11.81 -5.41
CA ASN A 27 1.57 10.95 -6.45
C ASN A 27 1.31 11.55 -7.83
N VAL A 28 2.32 11.48 -8.71
CA VAL A 28 2.19 11.74 -10.14
C VAL A 28 2.80 10.58 -10.90
N GLY A 29 1.99 9.89 -11.69
CA GLY A 29 2.39 8.72 -12.45
C GLY A 29 2.35 8.96 -13.96
N PHE A 30 3.29 8.33 -14.67
CA PHE A 30 3.33 8.24 -16.12
C PHE A 30 3.54 6.80 -16.53
N ALA A 31 2.73 6.32 -17.48
CA ALA A 31 2.86 4.99 -18.04
C ALA A 31 2.77 5.04 -19.55
N LYS A 32 3.55 4.19 -20.23
CA LYS A 32 3.61 4.11 -21.68
C LYS A 32 3.68 2.66 -22.15
N LYS A 33 3.00 2.40 -23.26
CA LYS A 33 3.16 1.18 -24.05
C LYS A 33 4.35 1.36 -24.99
N PHE A 34 5.42 0.58 -24.82
CA PHE A 34 6.63 0.66 -25.63
C PHE A 34 6.54 -0.24 -26.87
N SER A 35 5.85 -1.37 -26.76
CA SER A 35 5.59 -2.29 -27.87
C SER A 35 4.24 -2.98 -27.65
N SER A 36 3.85 -3.89 -28.55
CA SER A 36 2.65 -4.71 -28.38
C SER A 36 2.62 -5.51 -27.09
N SER A 37 3.80 -5.85 -26.56
CA SER A 37 3.97 -6.72 -25.40
C SER A 37 4.56 -6.03 -24.16
N ILE A 38 5.16 -4.84 -24.27
CA ILE A 38 5.91 -4.20 -23.20
C ILE A 38 5.27 -2.88 -22.79
N TYR A 39 4.96 -2.78 -21.51
CA TYR A 39 4.46 -1.58 -20.86
C TYR A 39 5.41 -1.19 -19.74
N GLY A 40 5.68 0.07 -19.57
CA GLY A 40 6.49 0.57 -18.47
C GLY A 40 5.86 1.82 -17.86
N GLY A 41 6.15 2.02 -16.59
CA GLY A 41 5.64 3.17 -15.87
C GLY A 41 6.56 3.61 -14.76
N VAL A 42 6.47 4.89 -14.43
CA VAL A 42 7.15 5.52 -13.30
C VAL A 42 6.13 6.33 -12.51
N ASN A 43 6.31 6.41 -11.20
CA ASN A 43 5.47 7.18 -10.32
C ASN A 43 6.34 7.96 -9.34
N PHE A 44 6.21 9.27 -9.34
CA PHE A 44 6.88 10.17 -8.42
C PHE A 44 5.97 10.46 -7.24
N LYS A 45 6.52 10.38 -6.03
CA LYS A 45 5.81 10.57 -4.77
C LYS A 45 6.44 11.69 -3.95
N VAL A 46 5.60 12.49 -3.34
CA VAL A 46 5.96 13.40 -2.24
C VAL A 46 5.26 12.92 -1.00
N VAL A 47 6.03 12.59 0.03
CA VAL A 47 5.54 12.08 1.31
C VAL A 47 5.73 13.16 2.36
N SER A 48 4.73 13.37 3.21
CA SER A 48 4.80 14.30 4.34
C SER A 48 4.11 13.68 5.54
N GLU A 49 4.84 13.61 6.65
CA GLU A 49 4.34 13.15 7.95
C GLU A 49 4.42 14.29 8.96
N ASN A 50 3.35 14.45 9.73
CA ASN A 50 3.26 15.48 10.77
C ASN A 50 2.83 14.81 12.07
N ILE A 51 3.60 15.00 13.12
CA ILE A 51 3.33 14.49 14.47
C ILE A 51 3.51 15.65 15.43
N PHE A 52 2.41 16.17 15.95
CA PHE A 52 2.42 17.36 16.83
C PHE A 52 3.21 18.52 16.21
N ASN A 53 4.31 18.94 16.81
CA ASN A 53 5.18 20.04 16.35
C ASN A 53 6.36 19.54 15.49
N LEU A 54 6.30 18.30 15.01
CA LEU A 54 7.32 17.69 14.19
C LEU A 54 6.80 17.40 12.79
N ARG A 55 7.64 17.61 11.79
CA ARG A 55 7.36 17.31 10.40
C ARG A 55 8.54 16.59 9.75
N ALA A 56 8.22 15.50 9.04
CA ALA A 56 9.15 14.87 8.10
C ALA A 56 8.57 14.98 6.68
N SER A 57 9.43 15.20 5.70
CA SER A 57 9.05 15.17 4.29
C SER A 57 10.14 14.54 3.45
N GLY A 58 9.74 13.86 2.39
CA GLY A 58 10.65 13.20 1.46
C GLY A 58 10.00 12.97 0.12
N ILE A 59 10.81 12.47 -0.79
CA ILE A 59 10.39 12.08 -2.13
C ILE A 59 10.70 10.60 -2.34
N ALA A 60 9.91 9.94 -3.17
CA ALA A 60 10.18 8.57 -3.58
C ALA A 60 9.79 8.36 -5.04
N LEU A 61 10.42 7.38 -5.65
CA LEU A 61 10.18 6.94 -7.02
C LEU A 61 9.72 5.48 -6.99
N ASP A 62 8.67 5.19 -7.77
CA ASP A 62 8.35 3.82 -8.16
C ASP A 62 8.63 3.65 -9.65
N ALA A 63 9.05 2.47 -10.03
CA ALA A 63 9.23 2.09 -11.44
C ALA A 63 8.74 0.65 -11.64
N GLY A 64 8.16 0.37 -12.80
CA GLY A 64 7.71 -0.98 -13.12
C GLY A 64 7.65 -1.23 -14.62
N ILE A 65 7.79 -2.51 -14.96
CA ILE A 65 7.65 -3.03 -16.32
C ILE A 65 6.66 -4.18 -16.28
N ARG A 66 5.77 -4.22 -17.27
CA ARG A 66 4.86 -5.33 -17.50
C ARG A 66 5.09 -5.86 -18.91
N TYR A 67 5.27 -7.17 -19.00
CA TYR A 67 5.29 -7.93 -20.25
C TYR A 67 4.01 -8.71 -20.42
N VAL A 68 3.47 -8.72 -21.63
CA VAL A 68 2.25 -9.43 -21.98
C VAL A 68 2.49 -10.24 -23.24
N SER A 69 2.07 -11.50 -23.26
CA SER A 69 2.27 -12.43 -24.38
C SER A 69 1.07 -13.35 -24.57
N GLY A 70 1.04 -14.04 -25.73
CA GLY A 70 -0.04 -14.89 -26.15
C GLY A 70 -1.03 -14.18 -27.07
N ASP A 71 -1.77 -14.93 -27.90
CA ASP A 71 -2.69 -14.39 -28.92
C ASP A 71 -3.82 -13.55 -28.30
N GLN A 72 -4.25 -13.92 -27.10
CA GLN A 72 -5.25 -13.20 -26.29
C GLN A 72 -4.65 -12.55 -25.05
N GLN A 73 -3.32 -12.31 -25.04
CA GLN A 73 -2.60 -11.71 -23.90
C GLN A 73 -2.73 -12.49 -22.58
N GLN A 74 -2.77 -13.82 -22.70
CA GLN A 74 -2.99 -14.72 -21.55
C GLN A 74 -1.84 -14.71 -20.54
N LEU A 75 -0.58 -14.66 -21.02
CA LEU A 75 0.60 -14.62 -20.15
C LEU A 75 0.95 -13.17 -19.82
N LYS A 76 1.03 -12.89 -18.54
CA LYS A 76 1.41 -11.57 -18.02
C LYS A 76 2.52 -11.74 -17.01
N PHE A 77 3.54 -10.93 -17.12
CA PHE A 77 4.68 -10.90 -16.18
C PHE A 77 4.98 -9.45 -15.80
N GLY A 78 5.35 -9.20 -14.56
CA GLY A 78 5.64 -7.86 -14.09
C GLY A 78 6.70 -7.81 -13.02
N ILE A 79 7.48 -6.72 -13.07
CA ILE A 79 8.45 -6.36 -12.03
C ILE A 79 8.16 -4.91 -11.65
N ALA A 80 8.12 -4.63 -10.34
CA ALA A 80 7.95 -3.29 -9.83
C ALA A 80 8.86 -3.05 -8.62
N LEU A 81 9.57 -1.95 -8.65
CA LEU A 81 10.34 -1.42 -7.54
C LEU A 81 9.61 -0.19 -7.00
N LYS A 82 9.36 -0.13 -5.70
CA LYS A 82 8.56 0.95 -5.10
C LYS A 82 9.27 1.60 -3.92
N ASN A 83 8.91 2.87 -3.69
CA ASN A 83 9.36 3.69 -2.57
C ASN A 83 10.87 3.89 -2.48
N VAL A 84 11.56 3.97 -3.62
CA VAL A 84 13.00 4.28 -3.64
C VAL A 84 13.20 5.78 -3.50
N GLY A 85 13.86 6.20 -2.44
CA GLY A 85 14.07 7.62 -2.16
C GLY A 85 15.13 7.87 -1.09
N PRO A 86 15.52 9.12 -0.87
CA PRO A 86 16.46 9.49 0.18
C PRO A 86 15.82 9.32 1.57
N VAL A 87 16.65 9.27 2.57
CA VAL A 87 16.25 9.22 3.98
C VAL A 87 15.45 10.48 4.37
N MET A 88 14.47 10.30 5.22
CA MET A 88 13.69 11.35 5.85
C MET A 88 14.16 11.63 7.28
N LYS A 89 13.88 12.82 7.78
CA LYS A 89 14.14 13.23 9.17
C LYS A 89 13.01 14.08 9.67
N PHE A 90 12.63 13.89 10.93
CA PHE A 90 11.76 14.83 11.61
C PHE A 90 12.52 16.10 11.98
N LYS A 91 11.85 17.24 11.81
CA LYS A 91 12.30 18.58 12.18
C LYS A 91 11.14 19.31 12.84
N GLY A 92 11.45 20.26 13.71
CA GLY A 92 10.46 21.14 14.34
C GLY A 92 10.74 21.35 15.83
N ASP A 93 9.97 22.26 16.42
CA ASP A 93 10.17 22.75 17.79
C ASP A 93 9.97 21.64 18.84
N GLY A 94 9.29 20.54 18.51
CA GLY A 94 9.14 19.38 19.40
C GLY A 94 10.46 18.65 19.73
N LEU A 95 11.56 18.97 19.02
CA LEU A 95 12.90 18.46 19.33
C LEU A 95 13.67 19.38 20.28
N ALA A 96 13.18 20.59 20.57
CA ALA A 96 13.82 21.53 21.45
C ALA A 96 13.47 21.21 22.92
N GLN A 97 14.49 21.21 23.76
CA GLN A 97 14.37 21.04 25.22
C GLN A 97 15.11 22.16 25.94
N GLN A 98 14.46 22.71 26.98
CA GLN A 98 15.14 23.62 27.90
C GLN A 98 15.88 22.80 28.94
N VAL A 99 17.16 23.07 29.11
CA VAL A 99 18.04 22.44 30.10
C VAL A 99 18.62 23.52 30.96
N GLU A 100 18.43 23.39 32.27
CA GLU A 100 19.05 24.25 33.27
C GLU A 100 20.42 23.67 33.68
N TYR A 101 21.48 24.46 33.56
CA TYR A 101 22.81 24.08 34.02
C TYR A 101 22.91 24.31 35.54
N VAL A 102 23.00 23.20 36.27
CA VAL A 102 23.01 23.17 37.74
C VAL A 102 24.11 24.03 38.35
N SER A 103 25.20 24.29 37.63
CA SER A 103 26.38 25.03 38.17
C SER A 103 26.14 26.55 38.24
N ASN A 104 25.24 27.13 37.47
CA ASN A 104 25.06 28.59 37.39
C ASN A 104 23.62 29.05 37.12
N GLY A 105 22.65 28.13 37.12
CA GLY A 105 21.24 28.47 36.83
C GLY A 105 20.97 28.96 35.42
N PHE A 106 21.91 28.79 34.48
CA PHE A 106 21.73 29.21 33.09
C PHE A 106 20.80 28.24 32.37
N ILE A 107 19.75 28.75 31.75
CA ILE A 107 18.81 27.98 30.93
C ILE A 107 19.26 28.05 29.45
N ALA A 108 19.55 26.91 28.86
CA ALA A 108 19.85 26.78 27.44
C ALA A 108 18.76 25.96 26.73
N THR A 109 18.44 26.34 25.53
CA THR A 109 17.60 25.53 24.64
C THR A 109 18.50 24.63 23.81
N LEU A 110 18.35 23.32 24.01
CA LEU A 110 19.07 22.29 23.25
C LEU A 110 18.10 21.68 22.22
N GLU A 111 18.53 21.61 20.97
CA GLU A 111 17.78 20.94 19.90
C GLU A 111 18.31 19.50 19.79
N ASN A 112 17.45 18.52 20.05
CA ASN A 112 17.74 17.11 19.83
C ASN A 112 17.71 16.81 18.32
N ARG A 113 18.61 15.96 17.87
CA ARG A 113 18.61 15.51 16.47
C ARG A 113 17.75 14.27 16.32
N SER A 114 16.75 14.33 15.45
CA SER A 114 16.00 13.15 15.03
C SER A 114 16.93 12.18 14.27
N ALA A 115 16.76 10.89 14.50
CA ALA A 115 17.33 9.86 13.64
C ALA A 115 16.74 10.00 12.22
N SER A 116 17.52 9.65 11.21
CA SER A 116 17.02 9.50 9.85
C SER A 116 16.33 8.14 9.69
N PHE A 117 15.31 8.10 8.88
CA PHE A 117 14.61 6.87 8.52
C PHE A 117 14.33 6.84 7.01
N GLU A 118 14.22 5.66 6.46
CA GLU A 118 13.95 5.42 5.05
C GLU A 118 12.49 5.06 4.84
N LEU A 119 11.96 5.35 3.64
CA LEU A 119 10.68 4.82 3.24
C LEU A 119 10.80 3.31 3.00
N PRO A 120 9.77 2.52 3.36
CA PRO A 120 9.78 1.08 3.16
C PRO A 120 9.81 0.75 1.65
N SER A 121 11.00 0.53 1.12
CA SER A 121 11.17 0.10 -0.26
C SER A 121 10.80 -1.37 -0.43
N LEU A 122 10.26 -1.71 -1.59
CA LEU A 122 9.91 -3.07 -1.93
C LEU A 122 10.17 -3.38 -3.40
N LEU A 123 10.56 -4.62 -3.66
CA LEU A 123 10.64 -5.22 -4.98
C LEU A 123 9.55 -6.27 -5.12
N ALA A 124 8.68 -6.14 -6.11
CA ALA A 124 7.66 -7.11 -6.45
C ALA A 124 7.94 -7.72 -7.82
N ILE A 125 7.89 -9.06 -7.90
CA ILE A 125 8.01 -9.82 -9.13
C ILE A 125 6.81 -10.76 -9.17
N GLY A 126 6.09 -10.79 -10.28
CA GLY A 126 4.92 -11.66 -10.38
C GLY A 126 4.53 -11.97 -11.80
N GLY A 127 3.71 -12.98 -11.93
CA GLY A 127 3.12 -13.38 -13.19
C GLY A 127 1.71 -13.91 -13.02
N SER A 128 0.97 -13.89 -14.11
CA SER A 128 -0.35 -14.50 -14.20
C SER A 128 -0.57 -15.15 -15.56
N TYR A 129 -1.41 -16.17 -15.55
CA TYR A 129 -1.85 -16.84 -16.76
C TYR A 129 -3.38 -16.94 -16.77
N ASP A 130 -3.99 -16.49 -17.87
CA ASP A 130 -5.41 -16.52 -18.08
C ASP A 130 -5.79 -17.74 -18.92
N PHE A 131 -6.50 -18.68 -18.31
CA PHE A 131 -7.14 -19.79 -19.01
C PHE A 131 -8.48 -19.31 -19.57
N ILE A 132 -8.57 -19.16 -20.87
CA ILE A 132 -9.82 -18.80 -21.55
C ILE A 132 -10.68 -20.06 -21.63
N LEU A 133 -11.77 -20.08 -20.87
CA LEU A 133 -12.67 -21.23 -20.80
C LEU A 133 -13.75 -21.15 -21.87
N SER A 134 -14.21 -19.94 -22.18
CA SER A 134 -15.15 -19.63 -23.26
C SER A 134 -15.00 -18.15 -23.65
N ASP A 135 -15.75 -17.70 -24.68
CA ASP A 135 -15.77 -16.29 -25.09
C ASP A 135 -16.23 -15.35 -23.97
N GLU A 136 -17.00 -15.87 -23.02
CA GLU A 136 -17.57 -15.11 -21.90
C GLU A 136 -16.88 -15.37 -20.56
N SER A 137 -16.02 -16.38 -20.43
CA SER A 137 -15.45 -16.78 -19.14
C SER A 137 -13.96 -17.08 -19.18
N ARG A 138 -13.26 -16.67 -18.10
CA ARG A 138 -11.84 -16.90 -17.90
C ARG A 138 -11.54 -17.29 -16.47
N LEU A 139 -10.48 -18.08 -16.29
CA LEU A 139 -9.87 -18.36 -15.00
C LEU A 139 -8.42 -17.86 -15.02
N SER A 140 -8.08 -16.95 -14.15
CA SER A 140 -6.72 -16.41 -14.03
C SER A 140 -6.04 -16.99 -12.80
N LEU A 141 -4.86 -17.57 -12.99
CA LEU A 141 -3.95 -17.97 -11.92
C LEU A 141 -2.83 -16.93 -11.83
N SER A 142 -2.55 -16.44 -10.63
CA SER A 142 -1.49 -15.47 -10.38
C SER A 142 -0.58 -15.89 -9.24
N ALA A 143 0.71 -15.58 -9.38
CA ALA A 143 1.71 -15.75 -8.33
C ALA A 143 2.63 -14.55 -8.29
N SER A 144 3.03 -14.12 -7.10
CA SER A 144 4.01 -13.05 -6.94
C SER A 144 4.86 -13.23 -5.69
N PHE A 145 6.10 -12.77 -5.80
CA PHE A 145 7.06 -12.62 -4.72
C PHE A 145 7.25 -11.14 -4.44
N GLN A 146 7.32 -10.76 -3.18
CA GLN A 146 7.60 -9.40 -2.74
C GLN A 146 8.69 -9.42 -1.69
N ALA A 147 9.84 -8.84 -2.02
CA ALA A 147 10.91 -8.55 -1.07
C ALA A 147 10.67 -7.18 -0.43
N ASN A 148 10.72 -7.13 0.89
CA ASN A 148 10.48 -5.93 1.69
C ASN A 148 11.74 -5.53 2.44
N SER A 149 12.08 -4.23 2.48
CA SER A 149 13.29 -3.77 3.18
C SER A 149 13.18 -3.79 4.72
N PHE A 150 11.97 -3.70 5.29
CA PHE A 150 11.75 -3.59 6.74
C PHE A 150 10.84 -4.67 7.33
N SER A 151 10.34 -5.57 6.51
CA SER A 151 9.54 -6.72 6.95
C SER A 151 9.97 -7.97 6.20
N LYS A 152 9.43 -9.12 6.61
CA LYS A 152 9.69 -10.39 5.94
C LYS A 152 9.17 -10.38 4.51
N ASP A 153 9.80 -11.20 3.67
CA ASP A 153 9.37 -11.40 2.30
C ASP A 153 8.03 -12.12 2.21
N GLN A 154 7.27 -11.81 1.18
CA GLN A 154 5.92 -12.35 0.99
C GLN A 154 5.79 -13.09 -0.34
N TYR A 155 5.13 -14.24 -0.28
CA TYR A 155 4.70 -15.02 -1.43
C TYR A 155 3.17 -14.94 -1.52
N LYS A 156 2.66 -14.62 -2.70
CA LYS A 156 1.24 -14.41 -2.93
C LYS A 156 0.75 -15.30 -4.05
N LEU A 157 -0.36 -15.99 -3.82
CA LEU A 157 -1.06 -16.77 -4.83
C LEU A 157 -2.49 -16.23 -4.96
N GLY A 158 -3.01 -16.22 -6.17
CA GLY A 158 -4.35 -15.74 -6.43
C GLY A 158 -5.02 -16.49 -7.57
N LEU A 159 -6.32 -16.68 -7.43
CA LEU A 159 -7.25 -17.18 -8.43
C LEU A 159 -8.32 -16.11 -8.67
N ASP A 160 -8.65 -15.87 -9.93
CA ASP A 160 -9.73 -14.98 -10.35
C ASP A 160 -10.56 -15.69 -11.42
N TYR A 161 -11.82 -15.93 -11.15
CA TYR A 161 -12.78 -16.42 -12.13
C TYR A 161 -13.65 -15.26 -12.56
N GLY A 162 -13.59 -14.92 -13.83
CA GLY A 162 -14.38 -13.85 -14.46
C GLY A 162 -15.33 -14.38 -15.49
N MET A 163 -16.56 -13.85 -15.48
CA MET A 163 -17.58 -14.08 -16.50
C MET A 163 -18.12 -12.72 -16.94
N ALA A 164 -18.20 -12.51 -18.24
CA ALA A 164 -18.71 -11.30 -18.84
C ALA A 164 -19.79 -11.62 -19.87
N THR A 165 -20.94 -10.98 -19.70
CA THR A 165 -22.04 -10.97 -20.67
C THR A 165 -22.11 -9.60 -21.35
N GLU A 166 -23.01 -9.40 -22.29
CA GLU A 166 -23.18 -8.10 -22.96
C GLU A 166 -23.49 -6.93 -22.01
N LYS A 167 -24.09 -7.20 -20.84
CA LYS A 167 -24.56 -6.18 -19.89
C LYS A 167 -23.89 -6.19 -18.54
N LEU A 168 -23.35 -7.34 -18.13
CA LEU A 168 -22.80 -7.54 -16.80
C LEU A 168 -21.48 -8.29 -16.90
N ALA A 169 -20.49 -7.86 -16.11
CA ALA A 169 -19.30 -8.64 -15.83
C ALA A 169 -19.26 -8.98 -14.33
N PHE A 170 -18.90 -10.20 -14.02
CA PHE A 170 -18.83 -10.73 -12.68
C PHE A 170 -17.48 -11.38 -12.45
N ASN A 171 -16.84 -11.11 -11.31
CA ASN A 171 -15.59 -11.77 -10.93
C ASN A 171 -15.66 -12.24 -9.50
N ILE A 172 -15.14 -13.47 -9.26
CA ILE A 172 -14.88 -14.02 -7.93
C ILE A 172 -13.38 -14.22 -7.79
N ARG A 173 -12.83 -13.77 -6.69
CA ARG A 173 -11.40 -13.79 -6.42
C ARG A 173 -11.10 -14.47 -5.10
N GLY A 174 -10.08 -15.31 -5.09
CA GLY A 174 -9.52 -15.91 -3.88
C GLY A 174 -8.01 -15.76 -3.89
N GLY A 175 -7.40 -15.57 -2.74
CA GLY A 175 -5.96 -15.43 -2.67
C GLY A 175 -5.40 -15.81 -1.30
N PHE A 176 -4.10 -16.01 -1.28
CA PHE A 176 -3.37 -16.31 -0.07
C PHE A 176 -2.04 -15.56 -0.07
N VAL A 177 -1.72 -14.92 1.06
CA VAL A 177 -0.44 -14.26 1.30
C VAL A 177 0.31 -15.08 2.35
N TYR A 178 1.45 -15.64 1.97
CA TYR A 178 2.36 -16.33 2.86
C TYR A 178 3.54 -15.44 3.23
N GLU A 179 3.89 -15.45 4.50
CA GLU A 179 5.08 -14.84 5.09
C GLU A 179 5.67 -15.81 6.11
N GLU A 180 6.98 -15.87 6.23
CA GLU A 180 7.63 -16.74 7.21
C GLU A 180 7.14 -16.43 8.63
N GLY A 181 6.78 -17.48 9.39
CA GLY A 181 6.18 -17.34 10.73
C GLY A 181 4.68 -17.03 10.72
N LEU A 182 3.98 -17.22 9.59
CA LEU A 182 2.54 -17.00 9.49
C LEU A 182 1.72 -17.74 10.57
N LEU A 183 2.12 -18.95 10.92
CA LEU A 183 1.44 -19.80 11.92
C LEU A 183 1.93 -19.58 13.34
N ASP A 184 3.00 -18.81 13.52
CA ASP A 184 3.59 -18.49 14.82
C ASP A 184 3.14 -17.08 15.24
N GLN A 185 2.28 -17.01 16.25
CA GLN A 185 1.72 -15.74 16.72
C GLN A 185 2.77 -14.81 17.34
N GLU A 186 3.85 -15.34 17.90
CA GLU A 186 4.90 -14.55 18.54
C GLU A 186 5.89 -13.97 17.53
N ASN A 187 6.14 -14.68 16.43
CA ASN A 187 7.11 -14.27 15.38
C ASN A 187 6.45 -13.63 14.15
N ARG A 188 5.15 -13.41 14.18
CA ARG A 188 4.39 -12.80 13.09
C ARG A 188 4.68 -11.31 13.02
N SER A 189 5.28 -10.84 11.93
CA SER A 189 5.64 -9.44 11.72
C SER A 189 4.51 -8.61 11.11
N ASN A 190 3.57 -9.26 10.42
CA ASN A 190 2.52 -8.57 9.68
C ASN A 190 1.15 -9.23 9.90
N ALA A 191 0.17 -8.45 10.32
CA ALA A 191 -1.20 -8.92 10.52
C ALA A 191 -1.95 -9.20 9.20
N LEU A 192 -1.52 -8.58 8.09
CA LEU A 192 -2.21 -8.63 6.79
C LEU A 192 -1.73 -9.78 5.90
N VAL A 193 -1.46 -10.96 6.49
CA VAL A 193 -1.06 -12.18 5.81
C VAL A 193 -2.10 -13.27 6.04
N GLY A 194 -2.23 -14.20 5.08
CA GLY A 194 -3.23 -15.26 5.13
C GLY A 194 -4.25 -15.16 3.99
N PRO A 195 -5.44 -15.74 4.15
CA PRO A 195 -6.44 -15.82 3.10
C PRO A 195 -7.12 -14.48 2.82
N THR A 196 -7.47 -14.29 1.55
CA THR A 196 -8.26 -13.16 1.05
C THR A 196 -9.34 -13.68 0.11
N ALA A 197 -10.50 -13.06 0.10
CA ALA A 197 -11.57 -13.38 -0.84
C ALA A 197 -12.30 -12.10 -1.24
N GLY A 198 -12.84 -12.09 -2.45
CA GLY A 198 -13.59 -10.93 -2.94
C GLY A 198 -14.42 -11.26 -4.18
N PHE A 199 -15.31 -10.35 -4.50
CA PHE A 199 -16.06 -10.39 -5.75
C PHE A 199 -16.27 -8.97 -6.29
N SER A 200 -16.52 -8.88 -7.58
CA SER A 200 -16.97 -7.64 -8.22
C SER A 200 -18.08 -7.90 -9.20
N VAL A 201 -18.95 -6.92 -9.36
CA VAL A 201 -20.02 -6.90 -10.36
C VAL A 201 -19.95 -5.55 -11.07
N ASP A 202 -19.79 -5.59 -12.39
CA ASP A 202 -19.69 -4.41 -13.24
C ASP A 202 -20.89 -4.40 -14.20
N ALA A 203 -21.69 -3.33 -14.16
CA ALA A 203 -22.75 -3.10 -15.12
C ALA A 203 -22.21 -2.30 -16.31
N LEU A 204 -22.30 -2.86 -17.52
CA LEU A 204 -21.91 -2.21 -18.77
C LEU A 204 -23.02 -1.26 -19.23
N VAL A 205 -22.69 0.04 -19.33
CA VAL A 205 -23.65 1.09 -19.63
C VAL A 205 -23.33 1.73 -20.99
N GLY A 206 -24.32 1.74 -21.88
CA GLY A 206 -24.22 2.42 -23.17
C GLY A 206 -23.44 1.64 -24.24
N LYS A 207 -23.41 2.22 -25.44
CA LYS A 207 -22.76 1.63 -26.64
C LYS A 207 -21.23 1.68 -26.57
N ASN A 208 -20.66 2.51 -25.69
CA ASN A 208 -19.22 2.74 -25.56
C ASN A 208 -18.56 1.86 -24.47
N GLN A 209 -19.27 0.86 -23.93
CA GLN A 209 -18.75 -0.02 -22.87
C GLN A 209 -18.25 0.73 -21.63
N SER A 210 -18.84 1.87 -21.29
CA SER A 210 -18.65 2.47 -19.97
C SER A 210 -19.19 1.51 -18.92
N ALA A 211 -18.52 1.37 -17.78
CA ALA A 211 -18.92 0.44 -16.74
C ALA A 211 -19.05 1.14 -15.38
N LEU A 212 -20.09 0.74 -14.65
CA LEU A 212 -20.24 1.05 -13.22
C LEU A 212 -20.12 -0.24 -12.45
N GLY A 213 -19.12 -0.34 -11.59
CA GLY A 213 -18.81 -1.53 -10.81
C GLY A 213 -18.91 -1.32 -9.32
N VAL A 214 -19.25 -2.39 -8.62
CA VAL A 214 -19.15 -2.50 -7.17
C VAL A 214 -18.28 -3.71 -6.84
N GLU A 215 -17.34 -3.52 -5.95
CA GLU A 215 -16.46 -4.57 -5.49
C GLU A 215 -16.47 -4.71 -3.96
N TYR A 216 -16.32 -5.94 -3.51
CA TYR A 216 -16.15 -6.28 -2.12
C TYR A 216 -14.93 -7.17 -1.96
N CYS A 217 -14.15 -6.90 -0.94
CA CYS A 217 -13.01 -7.74 -0.57
C CYS A 217 -12.99 -7.94 0.95
N SER A 218 -12.66 -9.15 1.35
CA SER A 218 -12.37 -9.50 2.74
C SER A 218 -10.94 -10.04 2.86
N ARG A 219 -10.26 -9.65 3.93
CA ARG A 219 -8.89 -10.08 4.22
C ARG A 219 -8.80 -10.49 5.69
N PHE A 220 -8.23 -11.64 5.95
CA PHE A 220 -7.89 -12.06 7.30
C PHE A 220 -6.72 -11.20 7.83
N ALA A 221 -6.88 -10.65 9.03
CA ALA A 221 -5.92 -9.76 9.67
C ALA A 221 -5.45 -10.28 11.05
N GLY A 222 -5.33 -11.59 11.20
CA GLY A 222 -4.85 -12.22 12.44
C GLY A 222 -5.70 -11.85 13.65
N VAL A 223 -5.06 -11.27 14.66
CA VAL A 223 -5.70 -10.86 15.92
C VAL A 223 -6.73 -9.74 15.77
N PHE A 224 -6.68 -8.99 14.66
CA PHE A 224 -7.65 -7.94 14.32
C PHE A 224 -8.90 -8.45 13.62
N GLY A 225 -9.03 -9.77 13.42
CA GLY A 225 -10.19 -10.39 12.76
C GLY A 225 -10.16 -10.25 11.25
N ILE A 226 -11.28 -9.88 10.65
CA ILE A 226 -11.44 -9.75 9.20
C ILE A 226 -11.63 -8.27 8.84
N ILE A 227 -10.84 -7.78 7.91
CA ILE A 227 -10.99 -6.44 7.34
C ILE A 227 -11.87 -6.56 6.09
N HIS A 228 -12.87 -5.70 6.01
CA HIS A 228 -13.81 -5.60 4.89
C HIS A 228 -13.55 -4.32 4.11
N THR A 229 -13.53 -4.42 2.79
CA THR A 229 -13.35 -3.27 1.89
C THR A 229 -14.46 -3.28 0.86
N LEU A 230 -15.10 -2.13 0.68
CA LEU A 230 -16.07 -1.87 -0.38
C LEU A 230 -15.48 -0.83 -1.33
N GLY A 231 -15.62 -1.07 -2.63
CA GLY A 231 -15.17 -0.17 -3.69
C GLY A 231 -16.26 0.07 -4.73
N VAL A 232 -16.20 1.23 -5.36
CA VAL A 232 -17.00 1.59 -6.53
C VAL A 232 -16.06 1.97 -7.65
N THR A 233 -16.24 1.38 -8.82
CA THR A 233 -15.45 1.65 -10.02
C THR A 233 -16.32 2.27 -11.09
N ILE A 234 -15.82 3.35 -11.69
CA ILE A 234 -16.46 3.98 -12.85
C ILE A 234 -15.43 3.98 -13.97
N SER A 235 -15.75 3.29 -15.07
CA SER A 235 -14.93 3.27 -16.28
C SER A 235 -15.66 4.05 -17.36
N LEU A 236 -15.00 5.05 -17.92
CA LEU A 236 -15.51 5.88 -19.02
C LEU A 236 -14.67 5.59 -20.26
N ASN A 237 -15.30 5.11 -21.35
CA ASN A 237 -14.68 4.84 -22.65
C ASN A 237 -15.29 5.73 -23.72
#